data_530df6b26cf6d1d0cee2087eb3cc34cb
#
_entry.id   530df6b26cf6d1d0cee2087eb3cc34cb
#
_cell.length_a   1.000
_cell.length_b   1.000
_cell.length_c   1.000
_cell.angle_alpha   90.00
_cell.angle_beta   90.00
_cell.angle_gamma   90.00
#
_symmetry.space_group_name_H-M   'P 1'
#
loop_
_entity.id
_entity.type
_entity.pdbx_description
1 polymer ?
#
loop_
_entity_poly.entity_id
_entity_poly.type
_entity_poly.pdbx_seq_one_letter_code
_entity_poly.pdbx_strand_id
1 'polypeptide(L)'
;MKKVLFVAILSLLSINISAQDVALKTEGQDPQYVETIKGRAQKIVDGLQLNDAQKAENVRNIIANRYFLLNDIHSKYDKKQQAERDAELYKHHFELVSALTLYLNDEQIDAVKDGMTFGRLKRDYQATQDMIPTLTDFEKQQILIWLKEAREYAMDAADSKGKHFWFDKYRGRTNNWLSNRGYDLKKERDAWMKRIEEQKAKEKK
;
A
#
# COMPACT_ATOMS: atom_id res chain seq x y z
N MET A 1 -62.01 29.53 22.08
CA MET A 1 -60.74 28.83 22.34
C MET A 1 -59.98 28.68 21.00
N LYS A 2 -58.96 29.53 20.77
CA LYS A 2 -58.17 29.50 19.52
C LYS A 2 -57.00 28.53 19.72
N LYS A 3 -56.96 27.42 18.93
CA LYS A 3 -55.82 26.49 18.92
C LYS A 3 -54.69 27.13 18.05
N VAL A 4 -53.59 27.47 18.68
CA VAL A 4 -52.37 27.90 18.00
C VAL A 4 -51.61 26.65 17.60
N LEU A 5 -51.49 26.43 16.29
CA LEU A 5 -50.71 25.34 15.71
C LEU A 5 -49.23 25.81 15.61
N PHE A 6 -48.35 25.25 16.46
CA PHE A 6 -46.92 25.48 16.40
C PHE A 6 -46.33 24.56 15.32
N VAL A 7 -46.02 25.11 14.14
CA VAL A 7 -45.25 24.40 13.09
C VAL A 7 -43.78 24.63 13.40
N ALA A 8 -43.12 23.63 13.96
CA ALA A 8 -41.67 23.63 14.12
C ALA A 8 -41.03 23.32 12.76
N ILE A 9 -40.49 24.34 12.10
CA ILE A 9 -39.64 24.16 10.91
C ILE A 9 -38.28 23.65 11.38
N LEU A 10 -38.06 22.33 11.23
CA LEU A 10 -36.75 21.73 11.40
C LEU A 10 -35.91 22.06 10.15
N SER A 11 -35.17 23.17 10.21
CA SER A 11 -34.14 23.46 9.21
C SER A 11 -33.02 22.43 9.34
N LEU A 12 -33.00 21.44 8.45
CA LEU A 12 -31.87 20.55 8.24
C LEU A 12 -30.69 21.39 7.71
N LEU A 13 -29.88 21.90 8.65
CA LEU A 13 -28.55 22.38 8.33
C LEU A 13 -27.76 21.17 7.83
N SER A 14 -27.69 21.02 6.52
CA SER A 14 -26.70 20.15 5.87
C SER A 14 -25.33 20.69 6.20
N ILE A 15 -24.71 20.20 7.28
CA ILE A 15 -23.30 20.44 7.57
C ILE A 15 -22.55 19.71 6.46
N ASN A 16 -22.20 20.44 5.38
CA ASN A 16 -21.18 19.98 4.47
C ASN A 16 -19.89 19.92 5.27
N ILE A 17 -19.56 18.75 5.82
CA ILE A 17 -18.21 18.47 6.32
C ILE A 17 -17.34 18.36 5.07
N SER A 18 -16.91 19.53 4.57
CA SER A 18 -15.83 19.59 3.59
C SER A 18 -14.59 19.09 4.31
N ALA A 19 -14.03 17.99 3.85
CA ALA A 19 -12.75 17.52 4.38
C ALA A 19 -11.73 18.64 4.20
N GLN A 20 -11.03 18.98 5.27
CA GLN A 20 -10.09 20.10 5.30
C GLN A 20 -8.99 19.89 4.25
N ASP A 21 -8.60 20.97 3.55
CA ASP A 21 -7.51 20.90 2.57
C ASP A 21 -6.20 20.48 3.22
N VAL A 22 -5.55 19.48 2.61
CA VAL A 22 -4.28 18.95 3.06
C VAL A 22 -3.14 19.72 2.41
N ALA A 23 -2.45 20.54 3.19
CA ALA A 23 -1.26 21.25 2.70
C ALA A 23 -0.09 20.29 2.40
N LEU A 24 0.63 20.56 1.32
CA LEU A 24 1.88 19.88 1.01
C LEU A 24 3.01 20.44 1.89
N LYS A 25 3.65 19.56 2.67
CA LYS A 25 4.71 19.91 3.63
C LYS A 25 6.08 19.93 2.94
N THR A 26 6.45 21.04 2.30
CA THR A 26 7.71 21.16 1.52
C THR A 26 8.83 21.86 2.28
N GLU A 27 8.59 22.34 3.48
CA GLU A 27 9.59 23.04 4.28
C GLU A 27 10.78 22.14 4.56
N GLY A 28 11.99 22.63 4.27
CA GLY A 28 13.25 21.87 4.45
C GLY A 28 13.52 20.80 3.39
N GLN A 29 12.61 20.58 2.43
CA GLN A 29 12.80 19.59 1.36
C GLN A 29 13.50 20.22 0.13
N ASP A 30 14.33 19.43 -0.52
CA ASP A 30 14.93 19.81 -1.81
C ASP A 30 13.85 19.98 -2.89
N PRO A 31 13.82 21.09 -3.66
CA PRO A 31 12.76 21.35 -4.64
C PRO A 31 12.65 20.28 -5.73
N GLN A 32 13.76 19.69 -6.19
CA GLN A 32 13.74 18.62 -7.21
C GLN A 32 13.18 17.32 -6.61
N TYR A 33 13.48 17.05 -5.35
CA TYR A 33 12.92 15.94 -4.61
C TYR A 33 11.41 16.12 -4.43
N VAL A 34 10.94 17.32 -4.09
CA VAL A 34 9.50 17.64 -3.98
C VAL A 34 8.77 17.30 -5.26
N GLU A 35 9.25 17.76 -6.43
CA GLU A 35 8.59 17.48 -7.71
C GLU A 35 8.62 15.98 -8.04
N THR A 36 9.71 15.29 -7.74
CA THR A 36 9.81 13.84 -7.91
C THR A 36 8.76 13.09 -7.07
N ILE A 37 8.59 13.48 -5.82
CA ILE A 37 7.64 12.85 -4.90
C ILE A 37 6.18 13.20 -5.28
N LYS A 38 5.89 14.44 -5.66
CA LYS A 38 4.58 14.83 -6.19
C LYS A 38 4.20 13.97 -7.40
N GLY A 39 5.12 13.83 -8.36
CA GLY A 39 4.89 12.98 -9.55
C GLY A 39 4.67 11.50 -9.20
N ARG A 40 5.37 10.98 -8.19
CA ARG A 40 5.18 9.60 -7.70
C ARG A 40 3.82 9.43 -7.01
N ALA A 41 3.44 10.38 -6.15
CA ALA A 41 2.15 10.37 -5.48
C ALA A 41 1.00 10.52 -6.49
N GLN A 42 1.16 11.40 -7.48
CA GLN A 42 0.17 11.59 -8.54
C GLN A 42 -0.11 10.30 -9.33
N LYS A 43 0.92 9.53 -9.71
CA LYS A 43 0.74 8.24 -10.40
C LYS A 43 -0.08 7.24 -9.58
N ILE A 44 0.05 7.27 -8.25
CA ILE A 44 -0.76 6.42 -7.37
C ILE A 44 -2.22 6.90 -7.40
N VAL A 45 -2.45 8.21 -7.29
CA VAL A 45 -3.78 8.82 -7.32
C VAL A 45 -4.50 8.60 -8.65
N ASP A 46 -3.78 8.72 -9.77
CA ASP A 46 -4.33 8.47 -11.12
C ASP A 46 -4.91 7.04 -11.23
N GLY A 47 -4.27 6.06 -10.57
CA GLY A 47 -4.75 4.69 -10.49
C GLY A 47 -6.03 4.49 -9.67
N LEU A 48 -6.41 5.46 -8.82
CA LEU A 48 -7.63 5.40 -8.01
C LEU A 48 -8.89 5.90 -8.74
N GLN A 49 -8.72 6.56 -9.89
CA GLN A 49 -9.82 7.10 -10.71
C GLN A 49 -10.80 7.98 -9.90
N LEU A 50 -10.27 8.88 -9.07
CA LEU A 50 -11.09 9.79 -8.27
C LEU A 50 -11.70 10.89 -9.16
N ASN A 51 -13.03 11.05 -9.10
CA ASN A 51 -13.76 12.04 -9.90
C ASN A 51 -13.74 13.46 -9.30
N ASP A 52 -13.33 13.59 -8.04
CA ASP A 52 -13.24 14.85 -7.31
C ASP A 52 -11.79 15.33 -7.29
N ALA A 53 -11.52 16.47 -7.93
CA ALA A 53 -10.18 17.04 -8.07
C ALA A 53 -9.58 17.45 -6.72
N GLN A 54 -10.38 18.03 -5.79
CA GLN A 54 -9.91 18.43 -4.47
C GLN A 54 -9.58 17.21 -3.62
N LYS A 55 -10.42 16.19 -3.65
CA LYS A 55 -10.17 14.91 -3.02
C LYS A 55 -8.88 14.25 -3.56
N ALA A 56 -8.69 14.25 -4.89
CA ALA A 56 -7.49 13.72 -5.52
C ALA A 56 -6.23 14.48 -5.09
N GLU A 57 -6.31 15.81 -4.99
CA GLU A 57 -5.21 16.64 -4.49
C GLU A 57 -4.89 16.35 -3.03
N ASN A 58 -5.88 16.26 -2.15
CA ASN A 58 -5.70 15.95 -0.75
C ASN A 58 -5.03 14.56 -0.56
N VAL A 59 -5.49 13.56 -1.29
CA VAL A 59 -4.89 12.20 -1.27
C VAL A 59 -3.45 12.23 -1.77
N ARG A 60 -3.16 12.94 -2.86
CA ARG A 60 -1.78 13.14 -3.37
C ARG A 60 -0.89 13.76 -2.29
N ASN A 61 -1.37 14.82 -1.64
CA ASN A 61 -0.60 15.55 -0.64
C ASN A 61 -0.35 14.68 0.62
N ILE A 62 -1.33 13.86 1.04
CA ILE A 62 -1.14 12.87 2.13
C ILE A 62 -0.03 11.88 1.78
N ILE A 63 -0.06 11.30 0.57
CA ILE A 63 0.96 10.35 0.12
C ILE A 63 2.33 11.01 0.01
N ALA A 64 2.41 12.21 -0.57
CA ALA A 64 3.66 12.96 -0.69
C ALA A 64 4.26 13.30 0.69
N ASN A 65 3.44 13.81 1.61
CA ASN A 65 3.84 14.12 2.97
C ASN A 65 4.37 12.88 3.71
N ARG A 66 3.79 11.69 3.45
CA ARG A 66 4.33 10.42 3.98
C ARG A 66 5.73 10.15 3.46
N TYR A 67 5.99 10.35 2.16
CA TYR A 67 7.34 10.16 1.61
C TYR A 67 8.35 11.15 2.21
N PHE A 68 7.99 12.41 2.42
CA PHE A 68 8.85 13.40 3.08
C PHE A 68 9.18 12.97 4.50
N LEU A 69 8.18 12.61 5.30
CA LEU A 69 8.37 12.12 6.67
C LEU A 69 9.31 10.89 6.72
N LEU A 70 9.13 9.93 5.83
CA LEU A 70 10.01 8.75 5.76
C LEU A 70 11.43 9.14 5.42
N ASN A 71 11.63 10.05 4.45
CA ASN A 71 12.95 10.56 4.10
C ASN A 71 13.63 11.24 5.30
N ASP A 72 12.90 12.07 6.05
CA ASP A 72 13.43 12.78 7.21
C ASP A 72 13.82 11.81 8.33
N ILE A 73 12.95 10.82 8.64
CA ILE A 73 13.26 9.80 9.65
C ILE A 73 14.50 8.99 9.24
N HIS A 74 14.56 8.50 8.00
CA HIS A 74 15.69 7.70 7.53
C HIS A 74 17.00 8.49 7.44
N SER A 75 16.94 9.80 7.19
CA SER A 75 18.11 10.68 7.14
C SER A 75 18.61 11.09 8.53
N LYS A 76 17.74 11.11 9.52
CA LYS A 76 18.05 11.51 10.91
C LYS A 76 18.92 10.48 11.65
N TYR A 77 18.76 9.21 11.34
CA TYR A 77 19.41 8.11 12.06
C TYR A 77 20.47 7.41 11.23
N ASP A 78 21.64 7.17 11.81
CA ASP A 78 22.67 6.34 11.21
C ASP A 78 22.37 4.82 11.38
N LYS A 79 23.28 3.98 10.85
CA LYS A 79 23.13 2.52 10.91
C LYS A 79 23.18 1.95 12.34
N LYS A 80 23.80 2.66 13.28
CA LYS A 80 23.93 2.21 14.68
C LYS A 80 22.68 2.51 15.49
N GLN A 81 21.89 3.46 15.03
CA GLN A 81 20.65 3.94 15.64
C GLN A 81 19.40 3.26 15.02
N GLN A 82 19.55 2.00 14.62
CA GLN A 82 18.44 1.29 13.97
C GLN A 82 17.23 1.16 14.88
N ALA A 83 17.41 0.89 16.17
CA ALA A 83 16.31 0.70 17.10
C ALA A 83 15.49 1.99 17.29
N GLU A 84 16.17 3.12 17.42
CA GLU A 84 15.55 4.44 17.56
C GLU A 84 14.80 4.83 16.29
N ARG A 85 15.40 4.59 15.12
CA ARG A 85 14.75 4.81 13.83
C ARG A 85 13.49 3.95 13.70
N ASP A 86 13.58 2.66 13.99
CA ASP A 86 12.47 1.72 13.85
C ASP A 86 11.34 2.07 14.84
N ALA A 87 11.67 2.56 16.04
CA ALA A 87 10.68 3.07 17.00
C ALA A 87 9.97 4.33 16.46
N GLU A 88 10.70 5.27 15.85
CA GLU A 88 10.11 6.48 15.27
C GLU A 88 9.25 6.14 14.03
N LEU A 89 9.69 5.24 13.17
CA LEU A 89 8.88 4.73 12.05
C LEU A 89 7.56 4.11 12.54
N TYR A 90 7.62 3.27 13.58
CA TYR A 90 6.43 2.64 14.16
C TYR A 90 5.46 3.66 14.76
N LYS A 91 5.96 4.69 15.43
CA LYS A 91 5.14 5.79 15.98
C LYS A 91 4.26 6.44 14.91
N HIS A 92 4.78 6.60 13.70
CA HIS A 92 4.10 7.25 12.60
C HIS A 92 3.44 6.27 11.62
N HIS A 93 3.58 4.95 11.82
CA HIS A 93 3.14 3.93 10.86
C HIS A 93 1.67 4.06 10.47
N PHE A 94 0.80 4.27 11.44
CA PHE A 94 -0.66 4.27 11.23
C PHE A 94 -1.22 5.61 10.74
N GLU A 95 -0.45 6.69 10.76
CA GLU A 95 -0.91 8.04 10.38
C GLU A 95 -1.36 8.12 8.92
N LEU A 96 -0.66 7.42 8.03
CA LEU A 96 -1.03 7.39 6.61
C LEU A 96 -2.45 6.86 6.41
N VAL A 97 -2.75 5.70 6.98
CA VAL A 97 -4.07 5.07 6.84
C VAL A 97 -5.14 5.94 7.50
N SER A 98 -4.89 6.44 8.71
CA SER A 98 -5.82 7.33 9.41
C SER A 98 -6.17 8.59 8.60
N ALA A 99 -5.18 9.20 7.93
CA ALA A 99 -5.42 10.35 7.08
C ALA A 99 -6.20 9.98 5.79
N LEU A 100 -5.89 8.83 5.19
CA LEU A 100 -6.56 8.37 3.97
C LEU A 100 -8.02 7.98 4.20
N THR A 101 -8.40 7.46 5.37
CA THR A 101 -9.80 7.08 5.68
C THR A 101 -10.77 8.25 5.64
N LEU A 102 -10.29 9.50 5.71
CA LEU A 102 -11.10 10.69 5.55
C LEU A 102 -11.56 10.91 4.09
N TYR A 103 -10.90 10.26 3.13
CA TYR A 103 -11.09 10.49 1.70
C TYR A 103 -11.36 9.21 0.91
N LEU A 104 -10.91 8.05 1.35
CA LEU A 104 -10.88 6.80 0.59
C LEU A 104 -11.58 5.68 1.33
N ASN A 105 -12.16 4.73 0.60
CA ASN A 105 -12.62 3.46 1.14
C ASN A 105 -11.46 2.45 1.28
N ASP A 106 -11.72 1.29 1.88
CA ASP A 106 -10.70 0.29 2.19
C ASP A 106 -9.99 -0.24 0.93
N GLU A 107 -10.72 -0.46 -0.18
CA GLU A 107 -10.14 -0.93 -1.44
C GLU A 107 -9.20 0.12 -2.04
N GLN A 108 -9.57 1.39 -1.96
CA GLN A 108 -8.73 2.49 -2.44
C GLN A 108 -7.50 2.68 -1.56
N ILE A 109 -7.61 2.52 -0.23
CA ILE A 109 -6.47 2.54 0.68
C ILE A 109 -5.52 1.38 0.38
N ASP A 110 -6.04 0.19 0.14
CA ASP A 110 -5.24 -0.97 -0.28
C ASP A 110 -4.52 -0.71 -1.62
N ALA A 111 -5.17 -0.04 -2.56
CA ALA A 111 -4.55 0.36 -3.83
C ALA A 111 -3.43 1.40 -3.63
N VAL A 112 -3.58 2.35 -2.70
CA VAL A 112 -2.48 3.28 -2.33
C VAL A 112 -1.29 2.50 -1.78
N LYS A 113 -1.50 1.59 -0.83
CA LYS A 113 -0.45 0.74 -0.25
C LYS A 113 0.27 -0.08 -1.33
N ASP A 114 -0.48 -0.66 -2.26
CA ASP A 114 0.06 -1.39 -3.40
C ASP A 114 0.89 -0.48 -4.32
N GLY A 115 0.41 0.72 -4.63
CA GLY A 115 1.14 1.72 -5.41
C GLY A 115 2.46 2.14 -4.75
N MET A 116 2.47 2.35 -3.43
CA MET A 116 3.68 2.66 -2.66
C MET A 116 4.71 1.51 -2.65
N THR A 117 4.29 0.29 -2.93
CA THR A 117 5.12 -0.94 -2.90
C THR A 117 5.21 -1.65 -4.25
N PHE A 118 5.02 -0.92 -5.36
CA PHE A 118 5.19 -1.38 -6.74
C PHE A 118 4.29 -2.58 -7.13
N GLY A 119 3.13 -2.73 -6.51
CA GLY A 119 2.19 -3.82 -6.75
C GLY A 119 2.74 -5.21 -6.41
N ARG A 120 3.79 -5.28 -5.56
CA ARG A 120 4.47 -6.53 -5.21
C ARG A 120 3.53 -7.57 -4.60
N LEU A 121 2.58 -7.14 -3.75
CA LEU A 121 1.66 -8.06 -3.10
C LEU A 121 0.87 -8.88 -4.12
N LYS A 122 0.17 -8.22 -5.04
CA LYS A 122 -0.66 -8.89 -6.05
C LYS A 122 0.17 -9.80 -6.96
N ARG A 123 1.31 -9.29 -7.43
CA ARG A 123 2.22 -10.04 -8.31
C ARG A 123 2.78 -11.28 -7.63
N ASP A 124 3.31 -11.15 -6.42
CA ASP A 124 3.96 -12.25 -5.71
C ASP A 124 2.93 -13.29 -5.24
N TYR A 125 1.71 -12.83 -4.87
CA TYR A 125 0.59 -13.72 -4.54
C TYR A 125 0.14 -14.55 -5.74
N GLN A 126 -0.09 -13.91 -6.89
CA GLN A 126 -0.48 -14.61 -8.12
C GLN A 126 0.61 -15.58 -8.58
N ALA A 127 1.87 -15.13 -8.62
CA ALA A 127 2.99 -15.97 -9.03
C ALA A 127 3.14 -17.23 -8.15
N THR A 128 2.86 -17.13 -6.85
CA THR A 128 2.91 -18.28 -5.94
C THR A 128 1.79 -19.28 -6.25
N GLN A 129 0.58 -18.82 -6.55
CA GLN A 129 -0.56 -19.67 -6.92
C GLN A 129 -0.33 -20.33 -8.30
N ASP A 130 0.22 -19.58 -9.26
CA ASP A 130 0.55 -20.10 -10.58
C ASP A 130 1.66 -21.16 -10.51
N MET A 131 2.63 -20.95 -9.62
CA MET A 131 3.71 -21.91 -9.38
C MET A 131 3.19 -23.22 -8.75
N ILE A 132 2.28 -23.11 -7.78
CA ILE A 132 1.74 -24.25 -7.02
C ILE A 132 0.20 -24.28 -7.12
N PRO A 133 -0.38 -24.82 -8.21
CA PRO A 133 -1.84 -24.84 -8.40
C PRO A 133 -2.60 -25.68 -7.36
N THR A 134 -1.89 -26.54 -6.62
CA THR A 134 -2.45 -27.45 -5.62
C THR A 134 -2.57 -26.83 -4.23
N LEU A 135 -2.23 -25.53 -4.06
CA LEU A 135 -2.39 -24.83 -2.78
C LEU A 135 -3.84 -24.90 -2.31
N THR A 136 -4.03 -25.30 -1.06
CA THR A 136 -5.32 -25.23 -0.37
C THR A 136 -5.72 -23.77 -0.10
N ASP A 137 -7.01 -23.52 0.15
CA ASP A 137 -7.47 -22.16 0.48
C ASP A 137 -6.87 -21.62 1.78
N PHE A 138 -6.62 -22.49 2.76
CA PHE A 138 -5.89 -22.14 3.97
C PHE A 138 -4.46 -21.65 3.65
N GLU A 139 -3.75 -22.35 2.78
CA GLU A 139 -2.38 -21.98 2.38
C GLU A 139 -2.36 -20.67 1.60
N LYS A 140 -3.27 -20.49 0.66
CA LYS A 140 -3.44 -19.23 -0.07
C LYS A 140 -3.70 -18.07 0.89
N GLN A 141 -4.59 -18.28 1.87
CA GLN A 141 -4.91 -17.23 2.85
C GLN A 141 -3.71 -16.91 3.75
N GLN A 142 -2.97 -17.91 4.21
CA GLN A 142 -1.76 -17.69 5.02
C GLN A 142 -0.69 -16.92 4.24
N ILE A 143 -0.49 -17.25 2.96
CA ILE A 143 0.45 -16.54 2.07
C ILE A 143 0.00 -15.08 1.89
N LEU A 144 -1.29 -14.84 1.66
CA LEU A 144 -1.83 -13.49 1.53
C LEU A 144 -1.61 -12.64 2.79
N ILE A 145 -1.85 -13.22 3.98
CA ILE A 145 -1.60 -12.56 5.27
C ILE A 145 -0.14 -12.14 5.37
N TRP A 146 0.80 -13.02 5.07
CA TRP A 146 2.23 -12.72 5.13
C TRP A 146 2.67 -11.68 4.09
N LEU A 147 2.10 -11.69 2.90
CA LEU A 147 2.37 -10.65 1.90
C LEU A 147 1.79 -9.29 2.31
N LYS A 148 0.64 -9.26 2.99
CA LYS A 148 0.12 -8.02 3.59
C LYS A 148 1.05 -7.51 4.70
N GLU A 149 1.52 -8.38 5.57
CA GLU A 149 2.51 -8.03 6.63
C GLU A 149 3.82 -7.49 6.01
N ALA A 150 4.34 -8.15 4.96
CA ALA A 150 5.50 -7.68 4.22
C ALA A 150 5.29 -6.28 3.61
N ARG A 151 4.08 -6.02 3.09
CA ARG A 151 3.70 -4.72 2.53
C ARG A 151 3.73 -3.61 3.57
N GLU A 152 3.20 -3.85 4.77
CA GLU A 152 3.22 -2.86 5.86
C GLU A 152 4.67 -2.44 6.20
N TYR A 153 5.59 -3.40 6.37
CA TYR A 153 7.01 -3.07 6.58
C TYR A 153 7.66 -2.40 5.36
N ALA A 154 7.31 -2.83 4.15
CA ALA A 154 7.87 -2.26 2.92
C ALA A 154 7.45 -0.80 2.72
N MET A 155 6.25 -0.39 3.17
CA MET A 155 5.79 0.99 3.08
C MET A 155 6.68 1.95 3.86
N ASP A 156 7.30 1.51 4.94
CA ASP A 156 8.15 2.32 5.80
C ASP A 156 9.64 2.26 5.41
N ALA A 157 9.98 1.50 4.38
CA ALA A 157 11.37 1.41 3.92
C ALA A 157 11.82 2.68 3.20
N ALA A 158 13.10 3.04 3.37
CA ALA A 158 13.72 4.24 2.84
C ALA A 158 13.66 4.33 1.30
N ASP A 159 13.87 3.21 0.64
CA ASP A 159 14.05 3.14 -0.81
C ASP A 159 13.44 1.88 -1.44
N SER A 160 13.57 1.78 -2.76
CA SER A 160 13.11 0.62 -3.53
C SER A 160 13.77 -0.69 -3.07
N LYS A 161 15.07 -0.66 -2.75
CA LYS A 161 15.81 -1.86 -2.30
C LYS A 161 15.27 -2.36 -0.95
N GLY A 162 15.03 -1.44 -0.01
CA GLY A 162 14.43 -1.78 1.28
C GLY A 162 13.01 -2.34 1.13
N LYS A 163 12.20 -1.79 0.20
CA LYS A 163 10.88 -2.32 -0.10
C LYS A 163 10.95 -3.75 -0.64
N HIS A 164 11.84 -4.01 -1.58
CA HIS A 164 12.04 -5.37 -2.12
C HIS A 164 12.55 -6.36 -1.07
N PHE A 165 13.45 -5.93 -0.18
CA PHE A 165 13.99 -6.75 0.90
C PHE A 165 12.87 -7.36 1.77
N TRP A 166 11.85 -6.58 2.13
CA TRP A 166 10.76 -7.08 2.96
C TRP A 166 9.94 -8.17 2.26
N PHE A 167 9.57 -7.97 1.00
CA PHE A 167 8.88 -9.02 0.23
C PHE A 167 9.75 -10.27 0.04
N ASP A 168 11.05 -10.11 -0.22
CA ASP A 168 11.96 -11.24 -0.38
C ASP A 168 12.16 -12.02 0.93
N LYS A 169 12.22 -11.33 2.07
CA LYS A 169 12.24 -11.94 3.40
C LYS A 169 10.99 -12.81 3.64
N TYR A 170 9.82 -12.29 3.31
CA TYR A 170 8.57 -13.02 3.49
C TYR A 170 8.38 -14.14 2.46
N ARG A 171 8.91 -13.98 1.26
CA ARG A 171 9.00 -15.09 0.29
C ARG A 171 9.86 -16.23 0.84
N GLY A 172 10.98 -15.93 1.48
CA GLY A 172 11.79 -16.95 2.16
C GLY A 172 11.00 -17.69 3.26
N ARG A 173 10.27 -16.94 4.10
CA ARG A 173 9.37 -17.52 5.12
C ARG A 173 8.32 -18.44 4.49
N THR A 174 7.64 -17.98 3.44
CA THR A 174 6.63 -18.75 2.70
C THR A 174 7.22 -20.03 2.13
N ASN A 175 8.38 -19.95 1.48
CA ASN A 175 9.03 -21.11 0.88
C ASN A 175 9.39 -22.17 1.93
N ASN A 176 9.97 -21.76 3.06
CA ASN A 176 10.31 -22.68 4.14
C ASN A 176 9.06 -23.36 4.72
N TRP A 177 7.99 -22.59 4.90
CA TRP A 177 6.73 -23.12 5.40
C TRP A 177 6.08 -24.12 4.43
N LEU A 178 6.05 -23.83 3.14
CA LEU A 178 5.52 -24.74 2.10
C LEU A 178 6.36 -26.00 2.01
N SER A 179 7.69 -25.90 2.05
CA SER A 179 8.58 -27.09 2.07
C SER A 179 8.30 -27.98 3.28
N ASN A 180 8.09 -27.39 4.47
CA ASN A 180 7.74 -28.15 5.68
C ASN A 180 6.35 -28.82 5.59
N ARG A 181 5.51 -28.38 4.67
CA ARG A 181 4.19 -28.97 4.39
C ARG A 181 4.24 -30.03 3.26
N GLY A 182 5.44 -30.33 2.76
CA GLY A 182 5.68 -31.39 1.78
C GLY A 182 5.73 -30.94 0.32
N TYR A 183 5.69 -29.63 0.02
CA TYR A 183 5.87 -29.15 -1.33
C TYR A 183 7.34 -29.21 -1.77
N ASP A 184 7.61 -29.84 -2.90
CA ASP A 184 8.90 -29.75 -3.61
C ASP A 184 8.94 -28.50 -4.48
N LEU A 185 9.42 -27.40 -3.90
CA LEU A 185 9.43 -26.09 -4.57
C LEU A 185 10.29 -26.05 -5.84
N LYS A 186 11.29 -26.92 -5.96
CA LYS A 186 12.07 -27.03 -7.20
C LYS A 186 11.22 -27.65 -8.30
N LYS A 187 10.57 -28.76 -8.02
CA LYS A 187 9.67 -29.46 -8.94
C LYS A 187 8.50 -28.56 -9.37
N GLU A 188 7.87 -27.86 -8.41
CA GLU A 188 6.77 -26.93 -8.70
C GLU A 188 7.22 -25.79 -9.63
N ARG A 189 8.40 -25.21 -9.39
CA ARG A 189 8.96 -24.17 -10.25
C ARG A 189 9.26 -24.67 -11.66
N ASP A 190 9.91 -25.83 -11.77
CA ASP A 190 10.25 -26.42 -13.06
C ASP A 190 8.97 -26.71 -13.88
N ALA A 191 7.93 -27.24 -13.24
CA ALA A 191 6.62 -27.46 -13.85
C ALA A 191 5.93 -26.15 -14.26
N TRP A 192 6.04 -25.10 -13.44
CA TRP A 192 5.50 -23.78 -13.77
C TRP A 192 6.20 -23.15 -14.98
N MET A 193 7.53 -23.20 -15.04
CA MET A 193 8.28 -22.69 -16.18
C MET A 193 7.88 -23.40 -17.48
N LYS A 194 7.70 -24.72 -17.44
CA LYS A 194 7.21 -25.49 -18.61
C LYS A 194 5.81 -25.03 -19.06
N ARG A 195 4.87 -24.79 -18.13
CA ARG A 195 3.54 -24.26 -18.47
C ARG A 195 3.61 -22.88 -19.14
N ILE A 196 4.50 -22.00 -18.66
CA ILE A 196 4.71 -20.67 -19.27
C ILE A 196 5.25 -20.82 -20.71
N GLU A 197 6.21 -21.70 -20.94
CA GLU A 197 6.77 -21.93 -22.27
C GLU A 197 5.72 -22.47 -23.24
N GLU A 198 4.90 -23.44 -22.80
CA GLU A 198 3.79 -23.99 -23.59
C GLU A 198 2.73 -22.94 -23.95
N GLN A 199 2.41 -22.05 -23.04
CA GLN A 199 1.48 -20.93 -23.29
C GLN A 199 2.05 -19.97 -24.36
N LYS A 200 3.30 -19.54 -24.21
CA LYS A 200 3.97 -18.67 -25.18
C LYS A 200 4.08 -19.30 -26.59
N ALA A 201 4.24 -20.60 -26.65
CA ALA A 201 4.28 -21.31 -27.93
C ALA A 201 2.92 -21.39 -28.65
N LYS A 202 1.80 -21.40 -27.87
CA LYS A 202 0.42 -21.34 -28.41
C LYS A 202 0.03 -19.94 -28.88
N GLU A 203 0.48 -18.89 -28.22
CA GLU A 203 0.21 -17.49 -28.59
C GLU A 203 0.94 -17.03 -29.86
N LYS A 204 1.98 -17.76 -30.29
CA LYS A 204 2.76 -17.47 -31.50
C LYS A 204 2.24 -18.19 -32.75
N LYS A 205 1.21 -19.02 -32.61
CA LYS A 205 0.54 -19.72 -33.71
C LYS A 205 -0.76 -19.07 -34.11
#